data_65e306173cba239b0e01c478a1fa523a
#
_entry.id   65e306173cba239b0e01c478a1fa523a
#
_cell.length_a   1.000
_cell.length_b   1.000
_cell.length_c   1.000
_cell.angle_alpha   90.00
_cell.angle_beta   90.00
_cell.angle_gamma   90.00
#
_symmetry.space_group_name_H-M   'P 1'
#
loop_
_entity.id
_entity.type
_entity.pdbx_description
1 polymer ?
#
loop_
_entity_poly.entity_id
_entity_poly.type
_entity_poly.pdbx_seq_one_letter_code
_entity_poly.pdbx_strand_id
1 'polypeptide(L)'
;SGGSAAAVAANMVPWALGTDTGGSIRQPASLCGVVGLKPTYGLVSRYGVVAFASSLDQVGVFTKDVQDCAMLLNVIAGYDEKDSTSIDNGKKDYTKSLSKDVKGLKIGVPKEFYGEGINPEVKKSLEEAIEKYKEMGAEVEEFSLDIAQYALATYYIIACAEASSNLGRFDGIRYTYRSPEAKTLKEIYKKSRSEGFGAEVKRRIILGTYVLSSGYYDAYYKKAQQVRTLVMNEFNKAFEKYDVIVTPTSPTTAFKLGE
;
A
#
# COMPACT_ATOMS: atom_id res chain seq x y z
N SER A 1 0.50 7.93 4.87
CA SER A 1 -0.74 8.33 5.60
C SER A 1 -0.57 8.34 7.13
N GLY A 2 0.67 8.57 7.62
CA GLY A 2 0.99 8.53 9.06
C GLY A 2 0.19 9.53 9.89
N GLY A 3 -0.07 10.75 9.37
CA GLY A 3 -0.91 11.73 10.06
C GLY A 3 -2.33 11.25 10.31
N SER A 4 -2.94 10.55 9.36
CA SER A 4 -4.27 9.94 9.50
C SER A 4 -4.28 8.86 10.59
N ALA A 5 -3.28 7.97 10.60
CA ALA A 5 -3.13 6.96 11.64
C ALA A 5 -2.95 7.58 13.02
N ALA A 6 -2.08 8.59 13.14
CA ALA A 6 -1.82 9.30 14.39
C ALA A 6 -3.07 10.02 14.92
N ALA A 7 -3.86 10.66 14.06
CA ALA A 7 -5.08 11.35 14.43
C ALA A 7 -6.12 10.38 15.04
N VAL A 8 -6.29 9.20 14.44
CA VAL A 8 -7.17 8.14 14.98
C VAL A 8 -6.61 7.59 16.29
N ALA A 9 -5.29 7.31 16.36
CA ALA A 9 -4.64 6.81 17.57
C ALA A 9 -4.79 7.78 18.74
N ALA A 10 -4.63 9.08 18.49
CA ALA A 10 -4.74 10.16 19.50
C ALA A 10 -6.19 10.52 19.86
N ASN A 11 -7.21 9.84 19.33
CA ASN A 11 -8.64 10.18 19.52
C ASN A 11 -9.03 11.58 19.03
N MET A 12 -8.29 12.15 18.08
CA MET A 12 -8.66 13.45 17.47
C MET A 12 -9.85 13.30 16.53
N VAL A 13 -9.98 12.13 15.90
CA VAL A 13 -11.09 11.76 15.01
C VAL A 13 -11.47 10.30 15.23
N PRO A 14 -12.72 9.89 15.00
CA PRO A 14 -13.15 8.50 15.17
C PRO A 14 -12.55 7.57 14.10
N TRP A 15 -12.31 8.09 12.91
CA TRP A 15 -11.75 7.38 11.75
C TRP A 15 -11.07 8.37 10.80
N ALA A 16 -10.25 7.86 9.88
CA ALA A 16 -9.62 8.67 8.84
C ALA A 16 -9.46 7.87 7.55
N LEU A 17 -9.33 8.58 6.43
CA LEU A 17 -8.93 8.01 5.15
C LEU A 17 -7.42 8.14 4.94
N GLY A 18 -6.89 7.28 4.11
CA GLY A 18 -5.52 7.33 3.64
C GLY A 18 -5.35 6.68 2.28
N THR A 19 -4.13 6.65 1.79
CA THR A 19 -3.75 5.94 0.56
C THR A 19 -2.63 4.96 0.85
N ASP A 20 -2.65 3.83 0.16
CA ASP A 20 -1.64 2.77 0.29
C ASP A 20 -1.15 2.38 -1.11
N THR A 21 0.13 2.57 -1.33
CA THR A 21 0.82 2.20 -2.57
C THR A 21 1.78 1.03 -2.32
N GLY A 22 2.48 1.05 -1.20
CA GLY A 22 3.43 0.01 -0.79
C GLY A 22 3.39 -0.26 0.72
N GLY A 23 2.25 -0.03 1.38
CA GLY A 23 2.09 -0.21 2.81
C GLY A 23 1.68 1.07 3.57
N SER A 24 1.40 2.18 2.86
CA SER A 24 1.23 3.51 3.47
C SER A 24 -0.06 3.71 4.31
N ILE A 25 -0.96 2.72 4.35
CA ILE A 25 -2.03 2.59 5.35
C ILE A 25 -1.62 1.56 6.41
N ARG A 26 -1.26 0.36 5.98
CA ARG A 26 -1.02 -0.79 6.84
C ARG A 26 0.13 -0.55 7.82
N GLN A 27 1.28 -0.05 7.33
CA GLN A 27 2.44 0.21 8.16
C GLN A 27 2.18 1.28 9.24
N PRO A 28 1.71 2.51 8.92
CA PRO A 28 1.44 3.48 9.97
C PRO A 28 0.32 3.04 10.92
N ALA A 29 -0.66 2.24 10.48
CA ALA A 29 -1.64 1.65 11.37
C ALA A 29 -0.99 0.74 12.42
N SER A 30 -0.08 -0.15 12.00
CA SER A 30 0.64 -1.03 12.93
C SER A 30 1.53 -0.26 13.90
N LEU A 31 2.24 0.77 13.44
CA LEU A 31 3.10 1.62 14.27
C LEU A 31 2.31 2.48 15.28
N CYS A 32 1.06 2.82 14.97
CA CYS A 32 0.18 3.61 15.84
C CYS A 32 -0.80 2.77 16.66
N GLY A 33 -0.81 1.45 16.52
CA GLY A 33 -1.71 0.55 17.26
C GLY A 33 -3.20 0.73 16.90
N VAL A 34 -3.50 0.96 15.61
CA VAL A 34 -4.86 1.11 15.09
C VAL A 34 -5.11 0.15 13.92
N VAL A 35 -6.36 -0.03 13.53
CA VAL A 35 -6.73 -0.82 12.35
C VAL A 35 -6.51 0.00 11.08
N GLY A 36 -5.83 -0.58 10.10
CA GLY A 36 -5.66 0.01 8.78
C GLY A 36 -5.99 -1.00 7.69
N LEU A 37 -6.91 -0.66 6.81
CA LEU A 37 -7.33 -1.52 5.71
C LEU A 37 -6.96 -0.91 4.37
N LYS A 38 -6.16 -1.65 3.59
CA LYS A 38 -6.02 -1.43 2.15
C LYS A 38 -6.98 -2.39 1.44
N PRO A 39 -8.10 -1.92 0.87
CA PRO A 39 -9.02 -2.78 0.15
C PRO A 39 -8.42 -3.27 -1.18
N THR A 40 -9.12 -4.17 -1.85
CA THR A 40 -8.79 -4.63 -3.20
C THR A 40 -8.67 -3.43 -4.15
N TYR A 41 -7.67 -3.45 -5.01
CA TYR A 41 -7.44 -2.42 -6.03
C TYR A 41 -8.69 -2.19 -6.88
N GLY A 42 -9.09 -0.93 -7.03
CA GLY A 42 -10.28 -0.53 -7.75
C GLY A 42 -11.60 -0.63 -6.99
N LEU A 43 -11.60 -1.16 -5.75
CA LEU A 43 -12.82 -1.25 -4.93
C LEU A 43 -13.30 0.11 -4.41
N VAL A 44 -12.38 1.03 -4.17
CA VAL A 44 -12.65 2.42 -3.78
C VAL A 44 -12.10 3.33 -4.86
N SER A 45 -12.92 4.27 -5.33
CA SER A 45 -12.53 5.23 -6.37
C SER A 45 -11.31 6.06 -5.96
N ARG A 46 -10.46 6.35 -6.92
CA ARG A 46 -9.31 7.26 -6.79
C ARG A 46 -9.56 8.61 -7.47
N TYR A 47 -10.77 8.86 -7.94
CA TYR A 47 -11.11 10.14 -8.55
C TYR A 47 -10.88 11.29 -7.56
N GLY A 48 -10.11 12.29 -7.99
CA GLY A 48 -9.70 13.42 -7.13
C GLY A 48 -8.44 13.17 -6.29
N VAL A 49 -7.89 11.95 -6.29
CA VAL A 49 -6.64 11.62 -5.58
C VAL A 49 -5.45 11.93 -6.48
N VAL A 50 -4.42 12.59 -5.94
CA VAL A 50 -3.14 12.78 -6.63
C VAL A 50 -2.44 11.45 -6.83
N ALA A 51 -2.20 11.06 -8.08
CA ALA A 51 -1.58 9.79 -8.40
C ALA A 51 -0.08 9.81 -8.09
N PHE A 52 0.37 8.81 -7.33
CA PHE A 52 1.78 8.50 -7.14
C PHE A 52 2.19 7.34 -8.07
N ALA A 53 1.66 6.14 -7.86
CA ALA A 53 1.87 4.98 -8.72
C ALA A 53 0.53 4.37 -9.11
N SER A 54 0.04 4.71 -10.30
CA SER A 54 -1.34 4.44 -10.74
C SER A 54 -1.74 2.97 -10.70
N SER A 55 -0.80 2.05 -10.89
CA SER A 55 -1.07 0.61 -10.85
C SER A 55 -1.05 0.01 -9.44
N LEU A 56 -0.78 0.82 -8.41
CA LEU A 56 -0.59 0.39 -7.03
C LEU A 56 -1.44 1.18 -6.03
N ASP A 57 -1.65 2.48 -6.27
CA ASP A 57 -2.35 3.37 -5.35
C ASP A 57 -3.76 2.88 -5.04
N GLN A 58 -4.12 2.86 -3.77
CA GLN A 58 -5.45 2.49 -3.29
C GLN A 58 -5.84 3.35 -2.10
N VAL A 59 -7.07 3.85 -2.11
CA VAL A 59 -7.69 4.53 -0.96
C VAL A 59 -8.18 3.48 0.04
N GLY A 60 -8.03 3.75 1.32
CA GLY A 60 -8.52 2.90 2.40
C GLY A 60 -8.66 3.67 3.71
N VAL A 61 -8.82 2.95 4.80
CA VAL A 61 -9.30 3.50 6.06
C VAL A 61 -8.40 3.21 7.24
N PHE A 62 -8.47 4.10 8.25
CA PHE A 62 -7.97 3.90 9.61
C PHE A 62 -9.11 3.99 10.59
N THR A 63 -9.19 3.05 11.53
CA THR A 63 -10.23 2.97 12.56
C THR A 63 -9.67 2.42 13.86
N LYS A 64 -10.45 2.48 14.95
CA LYS A 64 -10.04 1.89 16.23
C LYS A 64 -10.22 0.38 16.27
N ASP A 65 -11.24 -0.12 15.59
CA ASP A 65 -11.56 -1.54 15.56
C ASP A 65 -12.01 -2.00 14.16
N VAL A 66 -12.19 -3.31 14.02
CA VAL A 66 -12.54 -3.95 12.73
C VAL A 66 -14.00 -3.70 12.36
N GLN A 67 -14.89 -3.49 13.33
CA GLN A 67 -16.30 -3.20 13.07
C GLN A 67 -16.45 -1.84 12.39
N ASP A 68 -15.81 -0.81 12.94
CA ASP A 68 -15.77 0.53 12.36
C ASP A 68 -15.13 0.50 10.97
N CYS A 69 -14.09 -0.33 10.80
CA CYS A 69 -13.43 -0.53 9.51
C CYS A 69 -14.42 -1.07 8.45
N ALA A 70 -15.20 -2.09 8.79
CA ALA A 70 -16.21 -2.65 7.89
C ALA A 70 -17.34 -1.67 7.60
N MET A 71 -17.80 -0.92 8.61
CA MET A 71 -18.82 0.13 8.44
C MET A 71 -18.33 1.24 7.50
N LEU A 72 -17.11 1.72 7.69
CA LEU A 72 -16.56 2.77 6.84
C LEU A 72 -16.29 2.26 5.41
N LEU A 73 -15.87 1.02 5.25
CA LEU A 73 -15.72 0.39 3.94
C LEU A 73 -17.07 0.31 3.20
N ASN A 74 -18.17 0.04 3.89
CA ASN A 74 -19.51 0.08 3.29
C ASN A 74 -19.87 1.44 2.68
N VAL A 75 -19.31 2.52 3.23
CA VAL A 75 -19.57 3.90 2.77
C VAL A 75 -18.72 4.26 1.56
N ILE A 76 -17.44 3.87 1.55
CA ILE A 76 -16.48 4.33 0.53
C ILE A 76 -16.30 3.37 -0.64
N ALA A 77 -16.65 2.09 -0.47
CA ALA A 77 -16.56 1.10 -1.53
C ALA A 77 -17.71 1.23 -2.51
N GLY A 78 -17.42 1.19 -3.80
CA GLY A 78 -18.42 1.22 -4.86
C GLY A 78 -17.84 1.62 -6.21
N TYR A 79 -18.63 1.38 -7.24
CA TYR A 79 -18.28 1.75 -8.60
C TYR A 79 -18.36 3.27 -8.82
N ASP A 80 -17.36 3.82 -9.50
CA ASP A 80 -17.32 5.23 -9.92
C ASP A 80 -16.89 5.30 -11.38
N GLU A 81 -17.78 5.76 -12.24
CA GLU A 81 -17.54 5.93 -13.69
C GLU A 81 -16.38 6.90 -14.01
N LYS A 82 -16.02 7.78 -13.06
CA LYS A 82 -14.94 8.75 -13.20
C LYS A 82 -13.55 8.17 -12.95
N ASP A 83 -13.46 6.97 -12.38
CA ASP A 83 -12.22 6.23 -12.22
C ASP A 83 -12.25 4.97 -13.12
N SER A 84 -11.49 5.00 -14.20
CA SER A 84 -11.40 3.89 -15.16
C SER A 84 -10.89 2.58 -14.58
N THR A 85 -10.33 2.61 -13.36
CA THR A 85 -9.87 1.41 -12.65
C THR A 85 -10.86 0.93 -11.60
N SER A 86 -11.97 1.67 -11.39
CA SER A 86 -13.02 1.28 -10.47
C SER A 86 -13.73 0.02 -10.96
N ILE A 87 -13.94 -0.93 -10.03
CA ILE A 87 -14.61 -2.20 -10.32
C ILE A 87 -16.03 -2.18 -9.79
N ASP A 88 -16.98 -2.66 -10.58
CA ASP A 88 -18.34 -2.94 -10.11
C ASP A 88 -18.38 -4.31 -9.41
N ASN A 89 -18.34 -4.30 -8.10
CA ASN A 89 -18.42 -5.50 -7.26
C ASN A 89 -19.80 -5.66 -6.59
N GLY A 90 -20.78 -4.90 -7.05
CA GLY A 90 -22.10 -4.79 -6.43
C GLY A 90 -22.04 -4.15 -5.04
N LYS A 91 -23.20 -3.83 -4.48
CA LYS A 91 -23.29 -3.30 -3.13
C LYS A 91 -23.18 -4.44 -2.12
N LYS A 92 -22.10 -4.48 -1.35
CA LYS A 92 -21.84 -5.46 -0.29
C LYS A 92 -21.97 -4.81 1.08
N ASP A 93 -22.41 -5.57 2.06
CA ASP A 93 -22.37 -5.19 3.46
C ASP A 93 -21.26 -5.99 4.18
N TYR A 94 -20.10 -5.35 4.35
CA TYR A 94 -18.93 -5.96 4.93
C TYR A 94 -19.08 -6.28 6.42
N THR A 95 -20.04 -5.63 7.12
CA THR A 95 -20.31 -5.92 8.53
C THR A 95 -20.88 -7.31 8.74
N LYS A 96 -21.57 -7.87 7.72
CA LYS A 96 -22.12 -9.23 7.77
C LYS A 96 -21.07 -10.33 7.77
N SER A 97 -19.84 -10.02 7.34
CA SER A 97 -18.73 -10.95 7.33
C SER A 97 -17.97 -11.01 8.66
N LEU A 98 -18.34 -10.17 9.64
CA LEU A 98 -17.72 -10.16 10.96
C LEU A 98 -18.24 -11.34 11.76
N SER A 99 -17.41 -12.36 11.90
CA SER A 99 -17.69 -13.57 12.67
C SER A 99 -16.60 -13.79 13.71
N LYS A 100 -17.01 -14.34 14.87
CA LYS A 100 -16.05 -14.80 15.88
C LYS A 100 -15.66 -16.26 15.68
N ASP A 101 -16.30 -16.96 14.77
CA ASP A 101 -16.02 -18.35 14.44
C ASP A 101 -15.00 -18.40 13.30
N VAL A 102 -13.84 -18.99 13.58
CA VAL A 102 -12.75 -19.22 12.64
C VAL A 102 -12.47 -20.70 12.44
N LYS A 103 -13.36 -21.58 12.91
CA LYS A 103 -13.21 -23.03 12.78
C LYS A 103 -13.16 -23.44 11.32
N GLY A 104 -12.11 -24.16 10.96
CA GLY A 104 -11.85 -24.61 9.58
C GLY A 104 -11.34 -23.54 8.63
N LEU A 105 -11.10 -22.28 9.12
CA LEU A 105 -10.43 -21.25 8.32
C LEU A 105 -8.99 -21.68 8.01
N LYS A 106 -8.62 -21.70 6.75
CA LYS A 106 -7.28 -22.07 6.30
C LYS A 106 -6.38 -20.85 6.27
N ILE A 107 -5.37 -20.85 7.13
CA ILE A 107 -4.42 -19.75 7.31
C ILE A 107 -3.04 -20.17 6.79
N GLY A 108 -2.53 -19.50 5.77
CA GLY A 108 -1.17 -19.66 5.27
C GLY A 108 -0.19 -18.72 5.97
N VAL A 109 0.97 -19.23 6.39
CA VAL A 109 2.05 -18.46 7.02
C VAL A 109 3.31 -18.60 6.17
N PRO A 110 3.69 -17.59 5.36
CA PRO A 110 4.86 -17.68 4.50
C PRO A 110 6.14 -17.49 5.32
N LYS A 111 7.04 -18.47 5.28
CA LYS A 111 8.26 -18.56 6.09
C LYS A 111 9.19 -17.36 5.91
N GLU A 112 9.27 -16.82 4.70
CA GLU A 112 10.17 -15.74 4.32
C GLU A 112 9.91 -14.44 5.07
N PHE A 113 8.69 -14.24 5.58
CA PHE A 113 8.32 -13.05 6.35
C PHE A 113 8.62 -13.17 7.84
N TYR A 114 9.04 -14.34 8.33
CA TYR A 114 9.35 -14.62 9.74
C TYR A 114 10.83 -14.89 9.99
N GLY A 115 11.69 -14.63 8.97
CA GLY A 115 13.13 -14.87 9.00
C GLY A 115 13.94 -13.81 9.73
N GLU A 116 15.20 -13.65 9.29
CA GLU A 116 16.11 -12.64 9.83
C GLU A 116 15.60 -11.21 9.60
N GLY A 117 15.85 -10.31 10.55
CA GLY A 117 15.49 -8.89 10.48
C GLY A 117 14.16 -8.53 11.11
N ILE A 118 13.36 -9.51 11.54
CA ILE A 118 12.15 -9.23 12.33
C ILE A 118 12.52 -9.05 13.79
N ASN A 119 11.96 -8.01 14.44
CA ASN A 119 12.11 -7.79 15.88
C ASN A 119 11.50 -8.98 16.66
N PRO A 120 12.21 -9.53 17.67
CA PRO A 120 11.73 -10.69 18.43
C PRO A 120 10.37 -10.49 19.09
N GLU A 121 10.05 -9.28 19.56
CA GLU A 121 8.74 -8.97 20.16
C GLU A 121 7.62 -9.02 19.13
N VAL A 122 7.87 -8.50 17.91
CA VAL A 122 6.91 -8.58 16.80
C VAL A 122 6.69 -10.03 16.41
N LYS A 123 7.75 -10.81 16.27
CA LYS A 123 7.68 -12.25 15.96
C LYS A 123 6.87 -13.01 17.01
N LYS A 124 7.18 -12.80 18.28
CA LYS A 124 6.47 -13.44 19.41
C LYS A 124 4.98 -13.11 19.41
N SER A 125 4.61 -11.84 19.21
CA SER A 125 3.20 -11.40 19.15
C SER A 125 2.43 -12.07 18.03
N LEU A 126 3.07 -12.27 16.87
CA LEU A 126 2.46 -12.98 15.75
C LEU A 126 2.32 -14.48 16.01
N GLU A 127 3.33 -15.12 16.62
CA GLU A 127 3.28 -16.52 16.99
C GLU A 127 2.16 -16.77 18.01
N GLU A 128 2.00 -15.89 19.00
CA GLU A 128 0.88 -15.95 19.96
C GLU A 128 -0.49 -15.79 19.29
N ALA A 129 -0.61 -14.89 18.32
CA ALA A 129 -1.83 -14.71 17.56
C ALA A 129 -2.15 -15.94 16.69
N ILE A 130 -1.15 -16.51 16.03
CA ILE A 130 -1.28 -17.73 15.22
C ILE A 130 -1.73 -18.90 16.09
N GLU A 131 -1.13 -19.06 17.28
CA GLU A 131 -1.52 -20.14 18.20
C GLU A 131 -2.95 -19.95 18.69
N LYS A 132 -3.36 -18.71 18.94
CA LYS A 132 -4.75 -18.40 19.28
C LYS A 132 -5.74 -18.80 18.18
N TYR A 133 -5.42 -18.59 16.93
CA TYR A 133 -6.26 -19.05 15.82
C TYR A 133 -6.36 -20.59 15.77
N LYS A 134 -5.26 -21.31 16.03
CA LYS A 134 -5.29 -22.78 16.13
C LYS A 134 -6.18 -23.27 17.27
N GLU A 135 -6.07 -22.66 18.46
CA GLU A 135 -6.95 -22.96 19.59
C GLU A 135 -8.43 -22.74 19.28
N MET A 136 -8.74 -21.76 18.45
CA MET A 136 -10.09 -21.47 17.97
C MET A 136 -10.57 -22.39 16.83
N GLY A 137 -9.70 -23.31 16.38
CA GLY A 137 -10.03 -24.32 15.37
C GLY A 137 -9.71 -23.95 13.94
N ALA A 138 -8.90 -22.94 13.70
CA ALA A 138 -8.37 -22.65 12.37
C ALA A 138 -7.27 -23.66 11.98
N GLU A 139 -7.19 -23.95 10.68
CA GLU A 139 -6.15 -24.80 10.08
C GLU A 139 -4.98 -23.90 9.65
N VAL A 140 -3.86 -23.96 10.38
CA VAL A 140 -2.69 -23.12 10.10
C VAL A 140 -1.56 -23.95 9.49
N GLU A 141 -1.04 -23.49 8.37
CA GLU A 141 0.07 -24.16 7.66
C GLU A 141 1.15 -23.14 7.26
N GLU A 142 2.41 -23.52 7.49
CA GLU A 142 3.55 -22.80 6.93
C GLU A 142 3.80 -23.22 5.48
N PHE A 143 4.10 -22.23 4.62
CA PHE A 143 4.45 -22.47 3.23
C PHE A 143 5.59 -21.55 2.78
N SER A 144 6.17 -21.81 1.61
CA SER A 144 7.20 -20.96 1.02
C SER A 144 6.62 -20.02 -0.01
N LEU A 145 7.10 -18.77 -0.01
CA LEU A 145 6.78 -17.72 -0.97
C LEU A 145 8.10 -17.07 -1.45
N ASP A 146 8.97 -17.90 -2.05
CA ASP A 146 10.35 -17.53 -2.41
C ASP A 146 10.46 -16.25 -3.24
N ILE A 147 9.47 -15.99 -4.09
CA ILE A 147 9.43 -14.78 -4.92
C ILE A 147 9.31 -13.48 -4.11
N ALA A 148 8.86 -13.55 -2.86
CA ALA A 148 8.64 -12.37 -2.00
C ALA A 148 9.93 -11.58 -1.77
N GLN A 149 11.10 -12.21 -1.78
CA GLN A 149 12.40 -11.54 -1.65
C GLN A 149 12.65 -10.47 -2.72
N TYR A 150 12.03 -10.59 -3.90
CA TYR A 150 12.18 -9.64 -5.00
C TYR A 150 11.09 -8.54 -5.00
N ALA A 151 10.06 -8.67 -4.16
CA ALA A 151 8.90 -7.79 -4.19
C ALA A 151 9.25 -6.34 -3.89
N LEU A 152 10.12 -6.09 -2.91
CA LEU A 152 10.51 -4.73 -2.52
C LEU A 152 11.27 -4.00 -3.64
N ALA A 153 12.27 -4.65 -4.25
CA ALA A 153 13.01 -4.07 -5.38
C ALA A 153 12.09 -3.80 -6.57
N THR A 154 11.22 -4.76 -6.88
CA THR A 154 10.20 -4.64 -7.95
C THR A 154 9.28 -3.44 -7.70
N TYR A 155 8.79 -3.29 -6.47
CA TYR A 155 7.95 -2.15 -6.07
C TYR A 155 8.68 -0.82 -6.32
N TYR A 156 9.92 -0.64 -5.87
CA TYR A 156 10.64 0.62 -6.04
C TYR A 156 10.85 0.99 -7.51
N ILE A 157 11.15 0.03 -8.36
CA ILE A 157 11.32 0.26 -9.80
C ILE A 157 10.00 0.74 -10.42
N ILE A 158 8.92 0.00 -10.20
CA ILE A 158 7.59 0.31 -10.76
C ILE A 158 7.07 1.64 -10.20
N ALA A 159 7.12 1.83 -8.88
CA ALA A 159 6.60 3.03 -8.23
C ALA A 159 7.35 4.29 -8.67
N CYS A 160 8.68 4.25 -8.78
CA CYS A 160 9.44 5.39 -9.27
C CYS A 160 9.16 5.68 -10.76
N ALA A 161 9.05 4.64 -11.59
CA ALA A 161 8.69 4.77 -13.00
C ALA A 161 7.34 5.47 -13.19
N GLU A 162 6.31 4.97 -12.50
CA GLU A 162 4.97 5.53 -12.56
C GLU A 162 4.90 6.94 -11.94
N ALA A 163 5.59 7.19 -10.83
CA ALA A 163 5.69 8.51 -10.22
C ALA A 163 6.32 9.54 -11.17
N SER A 164 7.38 9.20 -11.89
CA SER A 164 8.02 10.12 -12.83
C SER A 164 7.05 10.54 -13.94
N SER A 165 6.21 9.62 -14.41
CA SER A 165 5.17 9.88 -15.41
C SER A 165 4.02 10.69 -14.81
N ASN A 166 3.45 10.27 -13.68
CA ASN A 166 2.31 10.91 -13.04
C ASN A 166 2.62 12.34 -12.58
N LEU A 167 3.78 12.56 -11.99
CA LEU A 167 4.21 13.88 -11.51
C LEU A 167 4.68 14.82 -12.64
N GLY A 168 4.79 14.32 -13.87
CA GLY A 168 5.06 15.12 -15.06
C GLY A 168 4.01 16.21 -15.32
N ARG A 169 2.76 15.99 -14.90
CA ARG A 169 1.65 16.95 -15.05
C ARG A 169 1.76 18.20 -14.19
N PHE A 170 2.55 18.15 -13.12
CA PHE A 170 2.74 19.28 -12.20
C PHE A 170 3.88 20.16 -12.70
N ASP A 171 3.54 21.06 -13.62
CA ASP A 171 4.47 21.84 -14.43
C ASP A 171 4.47 23.35 -14.11
N GLY A 172 3.60 23.78 -13.20
CA GLY A 172 3.44 25.20 -12.84
C GLY A 172 2.62 26.01 -13.89
N ILE A 173 2.04 25.34 -14.87
CA ILE A 173 1.19 25.96 -15.91
C ILE A 173 -0.27 25.60 -15.66
N ARG A 174 -0.60 24.31 -15.70
CA ARG A 174 -1.95 23.79 -15.49
C ARG A 174 -2.26 23.51 -14.04
N TYR A 175 -1.27 23.03 -13.31
CA TYR A 175 -1.41 22.59 -11.92
C TYR A 175 -0.24 23.05 -11.05
N THR A 176 -0.53 23.23 -9.78
CA THR A 176 0.41 23.44 -8.68
C THR A 176 1.17 24.77 -8.66
N TYR A 177 2.20 24.82 -7.82
CA TYR A 177 3.08 25.95 -7.63
C TYR A 177 3.73 26.40 -8.94
N ARG A 178 3.69 27.71 -9.19
CA ARG A 178 4.43 28.39 -10.26
C ARG A 178 5.45 29.35 -9.64
N SER A 179 6.69 29.20 -10.03
CA SER A 179 7.75 30.09 -9.54
C SER A 179 7.51 31.53 -10.00
N PRO A 180 7.46 32.51 -9.08
CA PRO A 180 7.33 33.92 -9.43
C PRO A 180 8.58 34.46 -10.13
N GLU A 181 9.72 33.79 -9.98
CA GLU A 181 10.99 34.17 -10.58
C GLU A 181 11.17 33.72 -12.03
N ALA A 182 10.20 32.95 -12.55
CA ALA A 182 10.29 32.43 -13.92
C ALA A 182 9.81 33.47 -14.95
N LYS A 183 10.69 33.79 -15.90
CA LYS A 183 10.45 34.79 -16.98
C LYS A 183 10.19 34.16 -18.34
N THR A 184 10.64 32.91 -18.53
CA THR A 184 10.51 32.17 -19.80
C THR A 184 9.80 30.83 -19.56
N LEU A 185 9.21 30.25 -20.60
CA LEU A 185 8.57 28.91 -20.52
C LEU A 185 9.53 27.87 -19.93
N LYS A 186 10.79 27.87 -20.39
CA LYS A 186 11.82 26.96 -19.86
C LYS A 186 12.08 27.16 -18.38
N GLU A 187 12.09 28.40 -17.91
CA GLU A 187 12.23 28.72 -16.50
C GLU A 187 11.00 28.31 -15.67
N ILE A 188 9.79 28.46 -16.23
CA ILE A 188 8.57 28.01 -15.56
C ILE A 188 8.72 26.52 -15.23
N TYR A 189 9.02 25.66 -16.20
CA TYR A 189 9.22 24.24 -15.97
C TYR A 189 10.33 23.95 -14.96
N LYS A 190 11.51 24.55 -15.16
CA LYS A 190 12.66 24.26 -14.31
C LYS A 190 12.49 24.75 -12.88
N LYS A 191 12.17 26.02 -12.68
CA LYS A 191 12.08 26.65 -11.36
C LYS A 191 10.88 26.11 -10.58
N SER A 192 9.68 26.05 -11.20
CA SER A 192 8.49 25.54 -10.51
C SER A 192 8.68 24.12 -10.00
N ARG A 193 9.27 23.24 -10.79
CA ARG A 193 9.52 21.83 -10.38
C ARG A 193 10.68 21.73 -9.38
N SER A 194 11.73 22.52 -9.51
CA SER A 194 12.86 22.47 -8.56
C SER A 194 12.50 23.06 -7.19
N GLU A 195 11.67 24.08 -7.15
CA GLU A 195 11.21 24.74 -5.92
C GLU A 195 10.03 24.00 -5.27
N GLY A 196 9.07 23.54 -6.10
CA GLY A 196 7.83 22.93 -5.66
C GLY A 196 7.94 21.47 -5.21
N PHE A 197 8.92 20.71 -5.71
CA PHE A 197 9.14 19.34 -5.28
C PHE A 197 10.23 19.23 -4.21
N GLY A 198 9.93 18.50 -3.15
CA GLY A 198 10.90 18.14 -2.12
C GLY A 198 12.00 17.20 -2.65
N ALA A 199 13.08 17.05 -1.90
CA ALA A 199 14.28 16.29 -2.32
C ALA A 199 13.95 14.81 -2.65
N GLU A 200 13.15 14.14 -1.81
CA GLU A 200 12.77 12.74 -2.03
C GLU A 200 11.91 12.56 -3.28
N VAL A 201 10.98 13.47 -3.53
CA VAL A 201 10.14 13.43 -4.75
C VAL A 201 11.00 13.60 -6.00
N LYS A 202 11.94 14.55 -5.98
CA LYS A 202 12.90 14.75 -7.07
C LYS A 202 13.74 13.52 -7.32
N ARG A 203 14.23 12.87 -6.26
CA ARG A 203 15.00 11.62 -6.35
C ARG A 203 14.20 10.53 -7.06
N ARG A 204 12.93 10.31 -6.67
CA ARG A 204 12.05 9.32 -7.29
C ARG A 204 11.74 9.64 -8.75
N ILE A 205 11.52 10.91 -9.10
CA ILE A 205 11.33 11.34 -10.50
C ILE A 205 12.56 11.00 -11.34
N ILE A 206 13.76 11.30 -10.83
CA ILE A 206 15.02 11.02 -11.54
C ILE A 206 15.21 9.52 -11.75
N LEU A 207 15.03 8.71 -10.70
CA LEU A 207 15.10 7.25 -10.77
C LEU A 207 14.08 6.69 -11.77
N GLY A 208 12.83 7.15 -11.70
CA GLY A 208 11.79 6.73 -12.62
C GLY A 208 12.08 7.08 -14.07
N THR A 209 12.57 8.28 -14.32
CA THR A 209 12.99 8.71 -15.66
C THR A 209 14.14 7.85 -16.17
N TYR A 210 15.09 7.50 -15.31
CA TYR A 210 16.21 6.62 -15.67
C TYR A 210 15.72 5.24 -16.09
N VAL A 211 14.90 4.57 -15.27
CA VAL A 211 14.44 3.21 -15.56
C VAL A 211 13.48 3.13 -16.76
N LEU A 212 12.88 4.26 -17.17
CA LEU A 212 12.04 4.35 -18.38
C LEU A 212 12.82 4.80 -19.62
N SER A 213 14.09 5.19 -19.48
CA SER A 213 14.87 5.70 -20.61
C SER A 213 15.28 4.60 -21.59
N SER A 214 15.54 4.99 -22.84
CA SER A 214 16.01 4.08 -23.88
C SER A 214 17.30 3.37 -23.45
N GLY A 215 17.34 2.06 -23.64
CA GLY A 215 18.46 1.19 -23.21
C GLY A 215 18.33 0.64 -21.79
N TYR A 216 17.51 1.25 -20.91
CA TYR A 216 17.30 0.76 -19.55
C TYR A 216 15.89 0.20 -19.32
N TYR A 217 14.92 0.56 -20.15
CA TYR A 217 13.54 0.12 -20.06
C TYR A 217 13.41 -1.41 -19.98
N ASP A 218 14.04 -2.15 -20.89
CA ASP A 218 13.98 -3.61 -20.91
C ASP A 218 14.71 -4.23 -19.73
N ALA A 219 15.84 -3.66 -19.31
CA ALA A 219 16.65 -4.18 -18.22
C ALA A 219 16.00 -3.99 -16.83
N TYR A 220 15.24 -2.92 -16.64
CA TYR A 220 14.66 -2.57 -15.35
C TYR A 220 13.14 -2.61 -15.34
N TYR A 221 12.45 -1.73 -16.05
CA TYR A 221 11.00 -1.60 -15.93
C TYR A 221 10.26 -2.84 -16.43
N LYS A 222 10.57 -3.30 -17.62
CA LYS A 222 9.97 -4.51 -18.20
C LYS A 222 10.24 -5.74 -17.34
N LYS A 223 11.48 -5.88 -16.85
CA LYS A 223 11.84 -6.98 -15.95
C LYS A 223 11.08 -6.89 -14.63
N ALA A 224 10.93 -5.70 -14.05
CA ALA A 224 10.13 -5.52 -12.84
C ALA A 224 8.65 -5.89 -13.07
N GLN A 225 8.06 -5.56 -14.22
CA GLN A 225 6.69 -6.00 -14.57
C GLN A 225 6.59 -7.53 -14.70
N GLN A 226 7.60 -8.20 -15.26
CA GLN A 226 7.64 -9.66 -15.32
C GLN A 226 7.72 -10.27 -13.92
N VAL A 227 8.57 -9.74 -13.03
CA VAL A 227 8.67 -10.21 -11.64
C VAL A 227 7.36 -9.95 -10.89
N ARG A 228 6.70 -8.79 -11.09
CA ARG A 228 5.37 -8.52 -10.54
C ARG A 228 4.37 -9.60 -10.93
N THR A 229 4.39 -10.04 -12.18
CA THR A 229 3.51 -11.14 -12.64
C THR A 229 3.81 -12.43 -11.90
N LEU A 230 5.09 -12.77 -11.69
CA LEU A 230 5.47 -13.96 -10.91
C LEU A 230 5.00 -13.85 -9.46
N VAL A 231 5.16 -12.69 -8.82
CA VAL A 231 4.64 -12.43 -7.46
C VAL A 231 3.12 -12.64 -7.41
N MET A 232 2.38 -12.09 -8.38
CA MET A 232 0.93 -12.28 -8.45
C MET A 232 0.54 -13.75 -8.60
N ASN A 233 1.24 -14.50 -9.44
CA ASN A 233 0.96 -15.91 -9.68
C ASN A 233 1.20 -16.77 -8.42
N GLU A 234 2.26 -16.50 -7.66
CA GLU A 234 2.53 -17.21 -6.41
C GLU A 234 1.48 -16.92 -5.34
N PHE A 235 1.03 -15.66 -5.21
CA PHE A 235 -0.08 -15.34 -4.32
C PHE A 235 -1.40 -15.97 -4.76
N ASN A 236 -1.72 -15.95 -6.07
CA ASN A 236 -2.92 -16.60 -6.58
C ASN A 236 -2.91 -18.10 -6.28
N LYS A 237 -1.78 -18.77 -6.50
CA LYS A 237 -1.60 -20.18 -6.16
C LYS A 237 -1.75 -20.44 -4.65
N ALA A 238 -1.22 -19.57 -3.80
CA ALA A 238 -1.41 -19.68 -2.36
C ALA A 238 -2.89 -19.55 -1.96
N PHE A 239 -3.62 -18.63 -2.57
CA PHE A 239 -5.06 -18.44 -2.32
C PHE A 239 -5.97 -19.52 -2.93
N GLU A 240 -5.46 -20.44 -3.76
CA GLU A 240 -6.18 -21.67 -4.10
C GLU A 240 -6.30 -22.62 -2.89
N LYS A 241 -5.37 -22.51 -1.93
CA LYS A 241 -5.28 -23.38 -0.76
C LYS A 241 -5.70 -22.71 0.53
N TYR A 242 -5.36 -21.44 0.71
CA TYR A 242 -5.57 -20.69 1.94
C TYR A 242 -6.66 -19.61 1.76
N ASP A 243 -7.50 -19.45 2.76
CA ASP A 243 -8.51 -18.38 2.79
C ASP A 243 -7.88 -17.03 3.14
N VAL A 244 -6.85 -17.05 4.01
CA VAL A 244 -6.08 -15.87 4.42
C VAL A 244 -4.60 -16.20 4.55
N ILE A 245 -3.76 -15.18 4.40
CA ILE A 245 -2.30 -15.27 4.62
C ILE A 245 -1.95 -14.27 5.74
N VAL A 246 -1.22 -14.73 6.75
CA VAL A 246 -0.79 -13.92 7.89
C VAL A 246 0.69 -13.60 7.78
N THR A 247 1.01 -12.30 7.83
CA THR A 247 2.40 -11.80 7.79
C THR A 247 2.57 -10.63 8.75
N PRO A 248 3.80 -10.34 9.23
CA PRO A 248 4.07 -9.09 9.94
C PRO A 248 3.80 -7.89 9.03
N THR A 249 3.14 -6.87 9.55
CA THR A 249 2.88 -5.62 8.81
C THR A 249 4.15 -4.76 8.72
N SER A 250 4.98 -4.80 9.75
CA SER A 250 6.28 -4.13 9.83
C SER A 250 7.27 -5.06 10.55
N PRO A 251 8.56 -5.07 10.19
CA PRO A 251 9.54 -5.89 10.88
C PRO A 251 9.88 -5.38 12.28
N THR A 252 9.52 -4.13 12.60
CA THR A 252 9.83 -3.49 13.88
C THR A 252 8.61 -2.85 14.52
N THR A 253 8.70 -2.56 15.80
CA THR A 253 7.79 -1.64 16.51
C THR A 253 8.03 -0.19 16.07
N ALA A 254 7.23 0.75 16.58
CA ALA A 254 7.43 2.18 16.31
C ALA A 254 8.84 2.62 16.70
N PHE A 255 9.49 3.38 15.83
CA PHE A 255 10.80 4.00 16.09
C PHE A 255 10.65 5.29 16.91
N LYS A 256 11.76 5.74 17.52
CA LYS A 256 11.75 7.01 18.26
C LYS A 256 11.78 8.21 17.29
N LEU A 257 11.28 9.35 17.79
CA LEU A 257 11.36 10.60 17.01
C LEU A 257 12.83 10.97 16.77
N GLY A 258 13.18 11.17 15.51
CA GLY A 258 14.52 11.56 15.09
C GLY A 258 15.48 10.39 14.80
N GLU A 259 15.03 9.15 14.90
CA GLU A 259 15.78 7.95 14.46
C GLU A 259 15.45 7.55 13.02
#